data_f2e0eb478ca79e112947ac7799e6a424
#
_entry.id   f2e0eb478ca79e112947ac7799e6a424
#
_cell.length_a   1.000
_cell.length_b   1.000
_cell.length_c   1.000
_cell.angle_alpha   90.00
_cell.angle_beta   90.00
_cell.angle_gamma   90.00
#
_symmetry.space_group_name_H-M   'P 1'
#
loop_
_entity.id
_entity.type
_entity.pdbx_description
1 polymer ?
#
loop_
_entity_poly.entity_id
_entity_poly.type
_entity_poly.pdbx_seq_one_letter_code
_entity_poly.pdbx_strand_id
1 'polypeptide(L)'
;VERATSSYGYGISISPLQALVAGAAMVNGGVMYRPRLINDDLPLGVRVISEEPSNQMRQIMRAVVTHGTAKNAKKSKFKILGKTGTARMAGQSGYDNNRLMTSFLGAFPAHAPRYAFIVILQEPQQVDGVSGAGAGWNVVPLSTDIVERIAPLLGVMPQQENTPRDKGFIVHKAKDVL
;
A
#
# COMPACT_ATOMS: atom_id res chain seq x y z
N VAL A 1 17.74 9.33 19.06
CA VAL A 1 17.11 8.00 18.89
C VAL A 1 15.83 8.15 18.06
N GLU A 2 14.93 9.07 18.38
CA GLU A 2 13.61 9.22 17.72
C GLU A 2 13.71 9.47 16.21
N ARG A 3 14.63 10.31 15.74
CA ARG A 3 14.82 10.56 14.30
C ARG A 3 15.26 9.33 13.53
N ALA A 4 16.08 8.48 14.13
CA ALA A 4 16.54 7.25 13.50
C ALA A 4 15.40 6.22 13.42
N THR A 5 14.58 6.09 14.46
CA THR A 5 13.46 5.14 14.49
C THR A 5 12.32 5.57 13.56
N SER A 6 12.06 6.88 13.42
CA SER A 6 11.06 7.43 12.50
C SER A 6 11.39 7.13 11.03
N SER A 7 12.67 7.04 10.67
CA SER A 7 13.07 6.79 9.28
C SER A 7 12.62 5.43 8.73
N TYR A 8 12.35 4.46 9.62
CA TYR A 8 11.82 3.14 9.24
C TYR A 8 10.46 2.82 9.86
N GLY A 9 9.73 3.87 10.32
CA GLY A 9 8.30 3.78 10.67
C GLY A 9 7.99 3.49 12.13
N TYR A 10 8.94 3.65 13.05
CA TYR A 10 8.69 3.57 14.50
C TYR A 10 8.69 4.95 15.16
N GLY A 11 8.03 5.06 16.32
CA GLY A 11 8.01 6.28 17.11
C GLY A 11 7.03 7.36 16.60
N ILE A 12 6.21 7.04 15.58
CA ILE A 12 5.15 7.91 15.09
C ILE A 12 3.82 7.17 15.20
N SER A 13 2.85 7.81 15.86
CA SER A 13 1.48 7.30 15.96
C SER A 13 0.56 8.16 15.10
N ILE A 14 -0.10 7.55 14.13
CA ILE A 14 -1.07 8.21 13.23
C ILE A 14 -2.32 7.34 13.12
N SER A 15 -3.46 7.97 12.86
CA SER A 15 -4.67 7.19 12.57
C SER A 15 -4.60 6.51 11.21
N PRO A 16 -5.29 5.36 11.03
CA PRO A 16 -5.38 4.71 9.71
C PRO A 16 -5.89 5.63 8.62
N LEU A 17 -6.83 6.51 8.94
CA LEU A 17 -7.37 7.49 7.99
C LEU A 17 -6.31 8.51 7.56
N GLN A 18 -5.49 9.00 8.48
CA GLN A 18 -4.37 9.90 8.13
C GLN A 18 -3.34 9.20 7.23
N ALA A 19 -3.00 7.94 7.53
CA ALA A 19 -2.11 7.14 6.70
C ALA A 19 -2.69 6.95 5.29
N LEU A 20 -4.00 6.66 5.19
CA LEU A 20 -4.70 6.49 3.92
C LEU A 20 -4.68 7.78 3.10
N VAL A 21 -4.99 8.93 3.70
CA VAL A 21 -5.01 10.23 3.03
C VAL A 21 -3.62 10.60 2.52
N ALA A 22 -2.58 10.41 3.35
CA ALA A 22 -1.21 10.65 2.94
C ALA A 22 -0.77 9.72 1.80
N GLY A 23 -1.08 8.42 1.90
CA GLY A 23 -0.80 7.43 0.87
C GLY A 23 -1.53 7.71 -0.45
N ALA A 24 -2.79 8.15 -0.38
CA ALA A 24 -3.55 8.56 -1.56
C ALA A 24 -2.88 9.77 -2.25
N ALA A 25 -2.43 10.77 -1.49
CA ALA A 25 -1.72 11.94 -2.04
C ALA A 25 -0.42 11.53 -2.76
N MET A 26 0.27 10.51 -2.28
CA MET A 26 1.49 10.01 -2.92
C MET A 26 1.27 9.44 -4.32
N VAL A 27 0.06 9.02 -4.67
CA VAL A 27 -0.23 8.31 -5.93
C VAL A 27 -1.28 8.96 -6.84
N ASN A 28 -1.88 10.09 -6.41
CA ASN A 28 -2.94 10.78 -7.15
C ASN A 28 -2.48 12.03 -7.91
N GLY A 29 -1.17 12.22 -8.08
CA GLY A 29 -0.59 13.44 -8.64
C GLY A 29 -0.10 14.43 -7.59
N GLY A 30 -0.08 14.05 -6.31
CA GLY A 30 0.51 14.83 -5.23
C GLY A 30 -0.44 15.78 -4.52
N VAL A 31 -1.75 15.55 -4.62
CA VAL A 31 -2.78 16.39 -4.01
C VAL A 31 -3.40 15.70 -2.82
N MET A 32 -3.33 16.32 -1.66
CA MET A 32 -3.96 15.85 -0.44
C MET A 32 -5.37 16.44 -0.31
N TYR A 33 -6.36 15.58 -0.17
CA TYR A 33 -7.75 15.97 0.05
C TYR A 33 -8.16 15.67 1.49
N ARG A 34 -8.98 16.56 2.06
CA ARG A 34 -9.61 16.30 3.36
C ARG A 34 -10.66 15.19 3.19
N PRO A 35 -10.62 14.11 3.99
CA PRO A 35 -11.61 13.04 3.90
C PRO A 35 -12.98 13.54 4.33
N ARG A 36 -14.04 13.05 3.66
CA ARG A 36 -15.44 13.41 3.91
C ARG A 36 -16.32 12.17 3.83
N LEU A 37 -17.40 12.18 4.58
CA LEU A 37 -18.43 11.12 4.56
C LEU A 37 -19.63 11.50 3.69
N ILE A 38 -19.84 12.80 3.48
CA ILE A 38 -20.99 13.33 2.71
C ILE A 38 -20.44 13.90 1.41
N ASN A 39 -21.13 13.63 0.32
CA ASN A 39 -20.79 14.16 -1.00
C ASN A 39 -21.45 15.55 -1.17
N ASP A 40 -20.87 16.53 -0.54
CA ASP A 40 -21.16 17.95 -0.70
C ASP A 40 -20.12 18.59 -1.65
N ASP A 41 -19.94 19.90 -1.63
CA ASP A 41 -19.02 20.61 -2.53
C ASP A 41 -17.63 19.94 -2.59
N LEU A 42 -17.03 19.93 -3.80
CA LEU A 42 -15.71 19.32 -4.00
C LEU A 42 -14.68 19.95 -3.08
N PRO A 43 -13.92 19.16 -2.31
CA PRO A 43 -12.91 19.69 -1.42
C PRO A 43 -11.79 20.32 -2.26
N LEU A 44 -11.34 21.49 -1.85
CA LEU A 44 -10.10 22.04 -2.35
C LEU A 44 -8.96 21.13 -1.88
N GLY A 45 -8.27 20.48 -2.82
CA GLY A 45 -7.08 19.70 -2.54
C GLY A 45 -5.88 20.62 -2.33
N VAL A 46 -4.98 20.25 -1.45
CA VAL A 46 -3.71 20.93 -1.21
C VAL A 46 -2.59 20.12 -1.85
N ARG A 47 -1.83 20.73 -2.76
CA ARG A 47 -0.65 20.08 -3.33
C ARG A 47 0.45 19.95 -2.28
N VAL A 48 0.85 18.71 -1.97
CA VAL A 48 1.87 18.39 -0.96
C VAL A 48 3.16 17.86 -1.58
N ILE A 49 3.10 17.28 -2.78
CA ILE A 49 4.25 16.95 -3.61
C ILE A 49 3.96 17.29 -5.07
N SER A 50 4.99 17.43 -5.89
CA SER A 50 4.81 17.63 -7.33
C SER A 50 4.36 16.34 -8.03
N GLU A 51 3.88 16.46 -9.26
CA GLU A 51 3.31 15.36 -10.01
C GLU A 51 4.35 14.29 -10.38
N GLU A 52 5.56 14.69 -10.71
CA GLU A 52 6.62 13.77 -11.10
C GLU A 52 7.00 12.77 -9.99
N PRO A 53 7.34 13.19 -8.73
CA PRO A 53 7.54 12.26 -7.62
C PRO A 53 6.33 11.37 -7.34
N SER A 54 5.10 11.87 -7.52
CA SER A 54 3.90 11.06 -7.40
C SER A 54 3.86 9.96 -8.45
N ASN A 55 4.23 10.25 -9.70
CA ASN A 55 4.33 9.27 -10.77
C ASN A 55 5.41 8.23 -10.48
N GLN A 56 6.58 8.66 -9.99
CA GLN A 56 7.65 7.76 -9.56
C GLN A 56 7.20 6.87 -8.40
N MET A 57 6.48 7.42 -7.43
CA MET A 57 5.94 6.65 -6.30
C MET A 57 4.94 5.58 -6.75
N ARG A 58 4.05 5.88 -7.71
CA ARG A 58 3.16 4.86 -8.31
C ARG A 58 3.97 3.69 -8.87
N GLN A 59 5.06 4.01 -9.55
CA GLN A 59 5.95 3.01 -10.11
C GLN A 59 6.60 2.16 -9.01
N ILE A 60 7.18 2.77 -8.01
CA ILE A 60 7.81 2.07 -6.88
C ILE A 60 6.78 1.19 -6.17
N MET A 61 5.59 1.71 -5.86
CA MET A 61 4.55 0.94 -5.18
C MET A 61 3.99 -0.20 -6.05
N ARG A 62 4.00 -0.05 -7.39
CA ARG A 62 3.69 -1.15 -8.30
C ARG A 62 4.79 -2.21 -8.26
N ALA A 63 6.07 -1.82 -8.23
CA ALA A 63 7.20 -2.75 -8.12
C ALA A 63 7.15 -3.59 -6.83
N VAL A 64 6.67 -3.02 -5.72
CA VAL A 64 6.43 -3.77 -4.47
C VAL A 64 5.46 -4.94 -4.70
N VAL A 65 4.45 -4.77 -5.54
CA VAL A 65 3.47 -5.82 -5.88
C VAL A 65 4.03 -6.78 -6.94
N THR A 66 4.78 -6.30 -7.91
CA THR A 66 5.27 -7.17 -8.99
C THR A 66 6.49 -7.98 -8.61
N HIS A 67 7.38 -7.45 -7.76
CA HIS A 67 8.68 -8.03 -7.43
C HIS A 67 9.00 -8.05 -5.92
N GLY A 68 8.22 -7.32 -5.10
CA GLY A 68 8.55 -7.09 -3.69
C GLY A 68 7.69 -7.88 -2.71
N THR A 69 7.52 -7.28 -1.52
CA THR A 69 6.86 -7.90 -0.35
C THR A 69 5.36 -8.13 -0.54
N ALA A 70 4.72 -7.49 -1.52
CA ALA A 70 3.29 -7.67 -1.82
C ALA A 70 3.06 -8.55 -3.08
N LYS A 71 3.99 -9.42 -3.44
CA LYS A 71 3.90 -10.27 -4.65
C LYS A 71 2.65 -11.16 -4.73
N ASN A 72 2.03 -11.48 -3.60
CA ASN A 72 0.78 -12.23 -3.55
C ASN A 72 -0.41 -11.47 -4.16
N ALA A 73 -0.34 -10.13 -4.26
CA ALA A 73 -1.32 -9.31 -4.97
C ALA A 73 -1.05 -9.19 -6.49
N LYS A 74 0.06 -9.74 -7.01
CA LYS A 74 0.45 -9.64 -8.43
C LYS A 74 -0.62 -10.19 -9.37
N LYS A 75 -1.30 -11.26 -8.96
CA LYS A 75 -2.31 -11.97 -9.76
C LYS A 75 -3.65 -11.22 -9.86
N SER A 76 -3.85 -10.13 -9.11
CA SER A 76 -5.09 -9.37 -9.16
C SER A 76 -5.37 -8.87 -10.58
N LYS A 77 -6.60 -9.08 -11.03
CA LYS A 77 -7.12 -8.58 -12.31
C LYS A 77 -7.23 -7.06 -12.34
N PHE A 78 -7.26 -6.41 -11.18
CA PHE A 78 -7.44 -4.96 -11.04
C PHE A 78 -6.12 -4.19 -10.90
N LYS A 79 -4.97 -4.89 -11.02
CA LYS A 79 -3.63 -4.30 -10.96
C LYS A 79 -3.46 -3.34 -9.79
N ILE A 80 -3.20 -3.89 -8.62
CA ILE A 80 -2.99 -3.16 -7.38
C ILE A 80 -1.56 -2.60 -7.34
N LEU A 81 -1.39 -1.43 -6.78
CA LEU A 81 -0.12 -0.92 -6.27
C LEU A 81 -0.20 -0.74 -4.75
N GLY A 82 0.90 -0.80 -4.04
CA GLY A 82 0.83 -0.61 -2.58
C GLY A 82 2.14 -0.84 -1.85
N LYS A 83 2.08 -0.62 -0.53
CA LYS A 83 3.19 -0.81 0.41
C LYS A 83 2.72 -1.59 1.62
N THR A 84 3.48 -2.62 1.97
CA THR A 84 3.28 -3.42 3.19
C THR A 84 3.90 -2.74 4.39
N GLY A 85 3.27 -2.88 5.54
CA GLY A 85 3.82 -2.54 6.85
C GLY A 85 3.78 -3.76 7.77
N THR A 86 4.82 -3.95 8.56
CA THR A 86 4.84 -4.92 9.66
C THR A 86 5.50 -4.25 10.84
N ALA A 87 4.76 -4.04 11.90
CA ALA A 87 5.22 -3.41 13.12
C ALA A 87 5.02 -4.33 14.32
N ARG A 88 5.92 -4.25 15.28
CA ARG A 88 5.74 -4.87 16.61
C ARG A 88 4.87 -3.97 17.46
N MET A 89 3.93 -4.54 18.19
CA MET A 89 3.08 -3.77 19.08
C MET A 89 3.82 -3.44 20.39
N ALA A 90 3.47 -2.31 20.98
CA ALA A 90 4.00 -1.93 22.27
C ALA A 90 3.45 -2.86 23.37
N GLY A 91 4.31 -3.32 24.25
CA GLY A 91 4.00 -4.05 25.47
C GLY A 91 4.40 -3.25 26.70
N GLN A 92 4.26 -3.84 27.89
CA GLN A 92 4.56 -3.17 29.17
C GLN A 92 6.05 -2.79 29.35
N SER A 93 6.96 -3.54 28.71
CA SER A 93 8.42 -3.34 28.82
C SER A 93 9.10 -2.97 27.50
N GLY A 94 8.36 -2.47 26.51
CA GLY A 94 8.87 -2.13 25.17
C GLY A 94 8.09 -2.82 24.07
N TYR A 95 8.71 -3.05 22.91
CA TYR A 95 8.06 -3.75 21.80
C TYR A 95 8.00 -5.25 22.04
N ASP A 96 6.80 -5.83 21.91
CA ASP A 96 6.58 -7.27 22.02
C ASP A 96 6.87 -7.96 20.69
N ASN A 97 7.81 -8.90 20.72
CA ASN A 97 8.23 -9.64 19.52
C ASN A 97 7.15 -10.59 18.98
N ASN A 98 6.20 -11.00 19.83
CA ASN A 98 5.16 -11.97 19.49
C ASN A 98 3.87 -11.29 19.02
N ARG A 99 3.75 -9.97 19.25
CA ARG A 99 2.54 -9.21 18.88
C ARG A 99 2.83 -8.32 17.69
N LEU A 100 2.35 -8.73 16.52
CA LEU A 100 2.53 -8.02 15.27
C LEU A 100 1.27 -7.27 14.86
N MET A 101 1.46 -6.12 14.25
CA MET A 101 0.46 -5.43 13.46
C MET A 101 0.93 -5.42 12.01
N THR A 102 0.13 -5.95 11.11
CA THR A 102 0.43 -5.94 9.68
C THR A 102 -0.53 -5.03 8.94
N SER A 103 -0.04 -4.34 7.93
CA SER A 103 -0.85 -3.42 7.14
C SER A 103 -0.48 -3.50 5.65
N PHE A 104 -1.46 -3.20 4.82
CA PHE A 104 -1.26 -2.99 3.40
C PHE A 104 -2.04 -1.76 2.97
N LEU A 105 -1.30 -0.70 2.63
CA LEU A 105 -1.83 0.49 2.02
C LEU A 105 -1.67 0.37 0.51
N GLY A 106 -2.76 0.47 -0.22
CA GLY A 106 -2.76 0.28 -1.65
C GLY A 106 -3.72 1.18 -2.40
N ALA A 107 -3.61 1.15 -3.72
CA ALA A 107 -4.54 1.81 -4.61
C ALA A 107 -4.73 1.00 -5.89
N PHE A 108 -5.86 1.21 -6.56
CA PHE A 108 -6.20 0.57 -7.82
C PHE A 108 -7.13 1.44 -8.69
N PRO A 109 -7.13 1.23 -10.01
CA PRO A 109 -6.16 0.46 -10.81
C PRO A 109 -4.80 1.15 -10.87
N ALA A 110 -3.70 0.39 -10.90
CA ALA A 110 -2.34 0.91 -10.73
C ALA A 110 -1.92 1.97 -11.76
N HIS A 111 -2.42 1.88 -13.01
CA HIS A 111 -2.08 2.82 -14.10
C HIS A 111 -2.75 4.19 -13.93
N ALA A 112 -3.93 4.24 -13.30
CA ALA A 112 -4.70 5.44 -13.03
C ALA A 112 -5.49 5.25 -11.73
N PRO A 113 -4.86 5.42 -10.56
CA PRO A 113 -5.48 5.15 -9.28
C PRO A 113 -6.76 5.98 -9.07
N ARG A 114 -7.88 5.30 -8.86
CA ARG A 114 -9.18 5.90 -8.57
C ARG A 114 -9.59 5.68 -7.11
N TYR A 115 -9.13 4.59 -6.54
CA TYR A 115 -9.44 4.18 -5.17
C TYR A 115 -8.18 3.87 -4.40
N ALA A 116 -8.12 4.33 -3.16
CA ALA A 116 -7.09 3.96 -2.21
C ALA A 116 -7.71 3.22 -1.04
N PHE A 117 -6.98 2.27 -0.47
CA PHE A 117 -7.42 1.48 0.67
C PHE A 117 -6.28 1.25 1.65
N ILE A 118 -6.62 1.01 2.89
CA ILE A 118 -5.72 0.47 3.90
C ILE A 118 -6.41 -0.67 4.63
N VAL A 119 -5.74 -1.80 4.73
CA VAL A 119 -6.17 -2.95 5.55
C VAL A 119 -5.14 -3.16 6.63
N ILE A 120 -5.61 -3.33 7.86
CA ILE A 120 -4.75 -3.52 9.05
C ILE A 120 -5.24 -4.78 9.77
N LEU A 121 -4.31 -5.66 10.10
CA LEU A 121 -4.54 -6.82 10.97
C LEU A 121 -3.70 -6.68 12.24
N GLN A 122 -4.35 -6.78 13.37
CA GLN A 122 -3.71 -6.85 14.68
C GLN A 122 -3.59 -8.31 15.08
N GLU A 123 -2.38 -8.69 15.52
CA GLU A 123 -2.06 -10.04 15.99
C GLU A 123 -2.53 -11.14 15.03
N PRO A 124 -2.19 -11.01 13.71
CA PRO A 124 -2.60 -12.02 12.75
C PRO A 124 -1.99 -13.36 13.12
N GLN A 125 -2.80 -14.40 13.15
CA GLN A 125 -2.32 -15.76 13.37
C GLN A 125 -1.50 -16.22 12.16
N GLN A 126 -0.50 -17.05 12.43
CA GLN A 126 0.28 -17.67 11.37
C GLN A 126 -0.62 -18.64 10.60
N VAL A 127 -0.58 -18.57 9.29
CA VAL A 127 -1.30 -19.52 8.43
C VAL A 127 -0.48 -20.79 8.33
N ASP A 128 -1.10 -21.95 8.56
CA ASP A 128 -0.45 -23.24 8.47
C ASP A 128 0.21 -23.44 7.09
N GLY A 129 1.43 -23.94 7.09
CA GLY A 129 2.21 -24.16 5.88
C GLY A 129 2.88 -22.92 5.28
N VAL A 130 2.74 -21.74 5.91
CA VAL A 130 3.38 -20.49 5.47
C VAL A 130 4.44 -20.08 6.48
N SER A 131 5.68 -19.97 6.04
CA SER A 131 6.78 -19.48 6.88
C SER A 131 6.69 -17.97 7.07
N GLY A 132 6.20 -17.52 8.25
CA GLY A 132 6.26 -16.12 8.70
C GLY A 132 4.91 -15.42 8.81
N ALA A 133 4.82 -14.56 9.82
CA ALA A 133 3.64 -13.72 10.12
C ALA A 133 3.68 -12.34 9.44
N GLY A 134 4.53 -12.15 8.45
CA GLY A 134 4.71 -10.86 7.77
C GLY A 134 3.51 -10.48 6.88
N ALA A 135 3.35 -9.18 6.65
CA ALA A 135 2.23 -8.60 5.90
C ALA A 135 1.98 -9.24 4.53
N GLY A 136 3.02 -9.69 3.83
CA GLY A 136 2.90 -10.33 2.52
C GLY A 136 2.11 -11.64 2.52
N TRP A 137 2.02 -12.31 3.67
CA TRP A 137 1.40 -13.63 3.80
C TRP A 137 0.00 -13.60 4.41
N ASN A 138 -0.40 -12.51 5.03
CA ASN A 138 -1.71 -12.37 5.67
C ASN A 138 -2.51 -11.19 5.11
N VAL A 139 -2.15 -9.95 5.39
CA VAL A 139 -2.93 -8.78 5.00
C VAL A 139 -2.94 -8.54 3.48
N VAL A 140 -1.88 -8.90 2.74
CA VAL A 140 -1.82 -8.72 1.28
C VAL A 140 -2.82 -9.62 0.55
N PRO A 141 -2.88 -10.96 0.79
CA PRO A 141 -3.92 -11.81 0.20
C PRO A 141 -5.32 -11.33 0.55
N LEU A 142 -5.59 -11.05 1.83
CA LEU A 142 -6.90 -10.54 2.27
C LEU A 142 -7.29 -9.25 1.54
N SER A 143 -6.36 -8.30 1.44
CA SER A 143 -6.61 -7.05 0.71
C SER A 143 -6.90 -7.29 -0.77
N THR A 144 -6.22 -8.26 -1.37
CA THR A 144 -6.43 -8.66 -2.76
C THR A 144 -7.84 -9.20 -2.96
N ASP A 145 -8.29 -10.10 -2.07
CA ASP A 145 -9.64 -10.67 -2.11
C ASP A 145 -10.72 -9.60 -1.92
N ILE A 146 -10.48 -8.62 -1.03
CA ILE A 146 -11.37 -7.47 -0.87
C ILE A 146 -11.47 -6.69 -2.18
N VAL A 147 -10.33 -6.33 -2.78
CA VAL A 147 -10.31 -5.57 -4.04
C VAL A 147 -11.00 -6.34 -5.17
N GLU A 148 -10.76 -7.65 -5.30
CA GLU A 148 -11.42 -8.50 -6.32
C GLU A 148 -12.95 -8.47 -6.21
N ARG A 149 -13.48 -8.36 -4.99
CA ARG A 149 -14.92 -8.31 -4.74
C ARG A 149 -15.51 -6.91 -4.94
N ILE A 150 -14.82 -5.86 -4.49
CA ILE A 150 -15.39 -4.50 -4.52
C ILE A 150 -15.11 -3.75 -5.83
N ALA A 151 -14.02 -4.03 -6.54
CA ALA A 151 -13.65 -3.29 -7.74
C ALA A 151 -14.73 -3.30 -8.83
N PRO A 152 -15.40 -4.42 -9.14
CA PRO A 152 -16.52 -4.43 -10.09
C PRO A 152 -17.68 -3.54 -9.64
N LEU A 153 -18.01 -3.55 -8.33
CA LEU A 153 -19.07 -2.71 -7.76
C LEU A 153 -18.75 -1.21 -7.86
N LEU A 154 -17.46 -0.88 -7.86
CA LEU A 154 -16.95 0.48 -8.03
C LEU A 154 -16.76 0.89 -9.51
N GLY A 155 -17.21 0.05 -10.45
CA GLY A 155 -17.08 0.32 -11.88
C GLY A 155 -15.63 0.28 -12.39
N VAL A 156 -14.75 -0.49 -11.75
CA VAL A 156 -13.40 -0.74 -12.22
C VAL A 156 -13.39 -2.02 -13.05
N MET A 157 -12.93 -1.92 -14.28
CA MET A 157 -12.84 -3.08 -15.18
C MET A 157 -11.54 -3.85 -14.96
N PRO A 158 -11.57 -5.19 -15.06
CA PRO A 158 -10.36 -6.01 -15.03
C PRO A 158 -9.39 -5.63 -16.15
N GLN A 159 -8.09 -5.68 -15.86
CA GLN A 159 -7.05 -5.39 -16.84
C GLN A 159 -6.39 -6.69 -17.31
N GLN A 160 -6.24 -6.84 -18.63
CA GLN A 160 -5.48 -7.95 -19.21
C GLN A 160 -3.98 -7.77 -18.96
N GLU A 161 -3.23 -8.89 -18.82
CA GLU A 161 -1.80 -8.90 -18.46
C GLU A 161 -0.86 -8.23 -19.48
N ASN A 162 -1.31 -7.97 -20.69
CA ASN A 162 -0.49 -7.53 -21.83
C ASN A 162 -0.68 -6.07 -22.26
N THR A 163 -1.01 -5.16 -21.35
CA THR A 163 -1.00 -3.75 -21.73
C THR A 163 0.46 -3.26 -21.88
N PRO A 164 0.84 -2.60 -23.00
CA PRO A 164 2.20 -2.10 -23.25
C PRO A 164 2.72 -1.16 -22.14
N ARG A 165 1.83 -0.62 -21.32
CA ARG A 165 2.13 0.27 -20.18
C ARG A 165 2.80 -0.42 -18.98
N ASP A 166 2.74 -1.75 -18.87
CA ASP A 166 3.47 -2.50 -17.84
C ASP A 166 4.96 -2.72 -18.19
N LYS A 167 5.39 -2.38 -19.41
CA LYS A 167 6.78 -2.54 -19.88
C LYS A 167 7.74 -1.44 -19.41
N GLY A 168 7.25 -0.39 -18.77
CA GLY A 168 8.06 0.75 -18.29
C GLY A 168 8.87 0.51 -17.02
N PHE A 169 8.73 -0.65 -16.41
CA PHE A 169 9.40 -0.96 -15.13
C PHE A 169 10.67 -1.79 -15.36
N ILE A 170 11.76 -1.15 -15.68
CA ILE A 170 13.09 -1.78 -15.59
C ILE A 170 13.54 -1.63 -14.13
N VAL A 171 13.24 -2.61 -13.30
CA VAL A 171 13.92 -2.78 -12.02
C VAL A 171 15.26 -3.42 -12.32
N HIS A 172 16.32 -2.63 -12.37
CA HIS A 172 17.68 -3.17 -12.34
C HIS A 172 17.83 -3.96 -11.04
N LYS A 173 18.14 -5.25 -11.14
CA LYS A 173 18.46 -6.06 -9.96
C LYS A 173 19.70 -5.44 -9.33
N ALA A 174 19.70 -5.28 -8.01
CA ALA A 174 20.81 -4.72 -7.24
C ALA A 174 22.16 -5.47 -7.42
N LYS A 175 22.22 -6.50 -8.25
CA LYS A 175 23.45 -7.23 -8.64
C LYS A 175 24.25 -6.57 -9.77
N ASP A 176 23.67 -5.55 -10.42
CA ASP A 176 24.33 -4.88 -11.56
C ASP A 176 24.97 -3.54 -11.15
N VAL A 177 25.09 -3.27 -9.84
CA VAL A 177 25.65 -2.03 -9.27
C VAL A 177 26.72 -2.35 -8.24
N LEU A 178 27.67 -3.21 -8.58
CA LEU A 178 28.96 -3.36 -7.86
C LEU A 178 30.08 -3.54 -8.87
#